data_1ad419127a306cdf9ebff5843558e3e8
#
_entry.id   1ad419127a306cdf9ebff5843558e3e8
#
_cell.length_a   1.000
_cell.length_b   1.000
_cell.length_c   1.000
_cell.angle_alpha   90.00
_cell.angle_beta   90.00
_cell.angle_gamma   90.00
#
_symmetry.space_group_name_H-M   'P 1'
#
loop_
_entity.id
_entity.type
_entity.pdbx_description
1 polymer ?
#
loop_
_entity_poly.entity_id
_entity_poly.type
_entity_poly.pdbx_seq_one_letter_code
_entity_poly.pdbx_strand_id
1 'polypeptide(L)'
;MSRVEAVISDFGGVLTSPLLGSFAAFTESSGVSLEELGKAMAAVAARRGVNPLFDLETGRLSETEFLGSLAVQLTQQLGRPVELDGFGERYFAHLEPNEPLIDYMRELRGRGYRLAICTNNVREWEPLWRAMLPVDEIFDVVVDSAFEGTRKPERRIYDLTLERLGVAAGAALLIDDIEINCEAAREIGIRAVWFRSTQQAIQDTEAALGDGTGS
;
A
#
# COMPACT_ATOMS: atom_id res chain seq x y z
N MET A 1 28.41 -3.61 -3.33
CA MET A 1 27.08 -3.15 -2.78
C MET A 1 26.98 -3.68 -1.37
N SER A 2 26.34 -2.97 -0.43
CA SER A 2 26.12 -3.48 0.93
C SER A 2 25.21 -4.71 0.90
N ARG A 3 25.41 -5.63 1.84
CA ARG A 3 24.50 -6.78 2.04
C ARG A 3 23.12 -6.27 2.44
N VAL A 4 22.06 -6.89 1.93
CA VAL A 4 20.70 -6.61 2.40
C VAL A 4 20.51 -7.17 3.81
N GLU A 5 19.97 -6.36 4.70
CA GLU A 5 19.68 -6.68 6.09
C GLU A 5 18.18 -6.59 6.40
N ALA A 6 17.42 -5.85 5.57
CA ALA A 6 15.98 -5.65 5.78
C ALA A 6 15.19 -5.72 4.47
N VAL A 7 13.97 -6.26 4.55
CA VAL A 7 13.00 -6.27 3.45
C VAL A 7 11.77 -5.50 3.88
N ILE A 8 11.35 -4.57 3.03
CA ILE A 8 10.19 -3.70 3.20
C ILE A 8 9.14 -4.16 2.18
N SER A 9 7.94 -4.47 2.62
CA SER A 9 6.84 -4.85 1.74
C SER A 9 5.77 -3.78 1.74
N ASP A 10 5.22 -3.45 0.57
CA ASP A 10 3.88 -2.88 0.51
C ASP A 10 2.86 -3.91 1.01
N PHE A 11 1.65 -3.44 1.30
CA PHE A 11 0.55 -4.28 1.76
C PHE A 11 -0.43 -4.58 0.62
N GLY A 12 -1.13 -3.55 0.14
CA GLY A 12 -2.20 -3.70 -0.85
C GLY A 12 -1.68 -4.09 -2.23
N GLY A 13 -2.19 -5.19 -2.82
CA GLY A 13 -1.72 -5.67 -4.13
C GLY A 13 -0.41 -6.45 -4.08
N VAL A 14 0.30 -6.48 -2.94
CA VAL A 14 1.54 -7.26 -2.71
C VAL A 14 1.28 -8.39 -1.71
N LEU A 15 0.95 -8.05 -0.46
CA LEU A 15 0.56 -9.04 0.57
C LEU A 15 -0.91 -9.44 0.47
N THR A 16 -1.66 -8.84 -0.43
CA THR A 16 -3.05 -9.19 -0.76
C THR A 16 -3.21 -9.46 -2.25
N SER A 17 -4.38 -9.96 -2.63
CA SER A 17 -4.82 -10.00 -4.03
C SER A 17 -4.83 -8.59 -4.64
N PRO A 18 -4.78 -8.47 -5.99
CA PRO A 18 -4.84 -7.18 -6.66
C PRO A 18 -6.07 -6.35 -6.28
N LEU A 19 -5.88 -5.08 -5.98
CA LEU A 19 -6.94 -4.16 -5.51
C LEU A 19 -8.08 -3.96 -6.52
N LEU A 20 -7.81 -4.21 -7.82
CA LEU A 20 -8.80 -4.04 -8.88
C LEU A 20 -10.04 -4.92 -8.69
N GLY A 21 -9.88 -6.12 -8.10
CA GLY A 21 -11.00 -7.02 -7.80
C GLY A 21 -11.98 -6.42 -6.79
N SER A 22 -11.49 -5.75 -5.76
CA SER A 22 -12.32 -5.07 -4.75
C SER A 22 -13.08 -3.88 -5.34
N PHE A 23 -12.47 -3.15 -6.27
CA PHE A 23 -13.16 -2.09 -7.00
C PHE A 23 -14.24 -2.63 -7.95
N ALA A 24 -14.06 -3.80 -8.58
CA ALA A 24 -15.08 -4.43 -9.39
C ALA A 24 -16.31 -4.80 -8.56
N ALA A 25 -16.13 -5.38 -7.38
CA ALA A 25 -17.21 -5.70 -6.45
C ALA A 25 -17.93 -4.43 -5.95
N PHE A 26 -17.19 -3.35 -5.70
CA PHE A 26 -17.77 -2.05 -5.39
C PHE A 26 -18.64 -1.53 -6.55
N THR A 27 -18.15 -1.61 -7.78
CA THR A 27 -18.90 -1.20 -8.99
C THR A 27 -20.23 -1.96 -9.11
N GLU A 28 -20.19 -3.27 -8.89
CA GLU A 28 -21.38 -4.13 -8.96
C GLU A 28 -22.41 -3.78 -7.88
N SER A 29 -21.97 -3.52 -6.64
CA SER A 29 -22.84 -3.23 -5.50
C SER A 29 -23.40 -1.81 -5.51
N SER A 30 -22.65 -0.81 -5.98
CA SER A 30 -23.04 0.61 -5.97
C SER A 30 -23.69 1.07 -7.28
N GLY A 31 -23.48 0.33 -8.38
CA GLY A 31 -23.83 0.75 -9.72
C GLY A 31 -23.05 1.99 -10.20
N VAL A 32 -21.85 2.21 -9.63
CA VAL A 32 -20.93 3.29 -10.00
C VAL A 32 -19.73 2.67 -10.71
N SER A 33 -19.51 3.01 -11.96
CA SER A 33 -18.34 2.53 -12.73
C SER A 33 -17.05 3.18 -12.24
N LEU A 34 -15.90 2.52 -12.53
CA LEU A 34 -14.58 3.09 -12.24
C LEU A 34 -14.35 4.42 -12.98
N GLU A 35 -14.91 4.57 -14.18
CA GLU A 35 -14.83 5.81 -14.95
C GLU A 35 -15.59 6.95 -14.25
N GLU A 36 -16.78 6.69 -13.75
CA GLU A 36 -17.61 7.67 -13.00
C GLU A 36 -16.92 8.04 -11.69
N LEU A 37 -16.36 7.07 -10.98
CA LEU A 37 -15.58 7.31 -9.77
C LEU A 37 -14.35 8.18 -10.06
N GLY A 38 -13.61 7.87 -11.13
CA GLY A 38 -12.45 8.66 -11.57
C GLY A 38 -12.83 10.11 -11.90
N LYS A 39 -13.95 10.33 -12.61
CA LYS A 39 -14.47 11.68 -12.89
C LYS A 39 -14.87 12.43 -11.62
N ALA A 40 -15.50 11.74 -10.67
CA ALA A 40 -15.87 12.33 -9.38
C ALA A 40 -14.62 12.72 -8.57
N MET A 41 -13.63 11.85 -8.51
CA MET A 41 -12.33 12.13 -7.88
C MET A 41 -11.66 13.37 -8.49
N ALA A 42 -11.59 13.44 -9.81
CA ALA A 42 -11.00 14.58 -10.52
C ALA A 42 -11.76 15.89 -10.24
N ALA A 43 -13.09 15.85 -10.21
CA ALA A 43 -13.92 17.02 -9.90
C ALA A 43 -13.74 17.49 -8.44
N VAL A 44 -13.63 16.55 -7.48
CA VAL A 44 -13.34 16.89 -6.08
C VAL A 44 -11.94 17.47 -5.96
N ALA A 45 -10.93 16.88 -6.61
CA ALA A 45 -9.57 17.38 -6.63
C ALA A 45 -9.48 18.81 -7.20
N ALA A 46 -10.17 19.08 -8.30
CA ALA A 46 -10.19 20.43 -8.92
C ALA A 46 -10.76 21.49 -7.98
N ARG A 47 -11.79 21.16 -7.18
CA ARG A 47 -12.36 22.09 -6.20
C ARG A 47 -11.48 22.29 -4.97
N ARG A 48 -10.78 21.26 -4.53
CA ARG A 48 -9.91 21.32 -3.34
C ARG A 48 -8.51 21.86 -3.64
N GLY A 49 -8.08 21.81 -4.89
CA GLY A 49 -6.71 22.14 -5.31
C GLY A 49 -5.68 21.06 -4.99
N VAL A 50 -6.12 19.93 -4.40
CA VAL A 50 -5.29 18.75 -4.06
C VAL A 50 -6.08 17.48 -4.35
N ASN A 51 -5.37 16.39 -4.61
CA ASN A 51 -6.01 15.09 -4.73
C ASN A 51 -6.54 14.62 -3.36
N PRO A 52 -7.85 14.44 -3.18
CA PRO A 52 -8.42 14.09 -1.89
C PRO A 52 -7.96 12.72 -1.37
N LEU A 53 -7.54 11.81 -2.26
CA LEU A 53 -6.95 10.53 -1.88
C LEU A 53 -5.63 10.73 -1.11
N PHE A 54 -4.82 11.73 -1.49
CA PHE A 54 -3.55 12.00 -0.78
C PHE A 54 -3.81 12.54 0.64
N ASP A 55 -4.86 13.35 0.80
CA ASP A 55 -5.27 13.82 2.13
C ASP A 55 -5.83 12.65 2.99
N LEU A 56 -6.57 11.73 2.39
CA LEU A 56 -7.07 10.53 3.05
C LEU A 56 -5.91 9.62 3.48
N GLU A 57 -5.01 9.27 2.56
CA GLU A 57 -3.85 8.40 2.83
C GLU A 57 -2.81 9.02 3.77
N THR A 58 -2.87 10.31 4.03
CA THR A 58 -2.02 10.99 5.02
C THR A 58 -2.77 11.39 6.29
N GLY A 59 -4.00 10.88 6.47
CA GLY A 59 -4.80 11.11 7.66
C GLY A 59 -5.26 12.57 7.86
N ARG A 60 -5.12 13.42 6.82
CA ARG A 60 -5.61 14.81 6.83
C ARG A 60 -7.09 14.90 6.53
N LEU A 61 -7.67 13.86 5.99
CA LEU A 61 -9.08 13.70 5.68
C LEU A 61 -9.54 12.36 6.26
N SER A 62 -10.67 12.32 6.93
CA SER A 62 -11.27 11.06 7.38
C SER A 62 -11.95 10.32 6.22
N GLU A 63 -12.14 9.00 6.35
CA GLU A 63 -12.92 8.21 5.39
C GLU A 63 -14.31 8.80 5.18
N THR A 64 -15.00 9.16 6.27
CA THR A 64 -16.35 9.75 6.21
C THR A 64 -16.39 11.04 5.39
N GLU A 65 -15.45 11.96 5.60
CA GLU A 65 -15.38 13.21 4.84
C GLU A 65 -15.03 12.97 3.38
N PHE A 66 -14.11 12.03 3.11
CA PHE A 66 -13.72 11.64 1.77
C PHE A 66 -14.90 11.02 1.00
N LEU A 67 -15.53 9.99 1.55
CA LEU A 67 -16.67 9.30 0.94
C LEU A 67 -17.88 10.22 0.81
N GLY A 68 -18.15 11.08 1.80
CA GLY A 68 -19.23 12.07 1.73
C GLY A 68 -19.02 13.05 0.57
N SER A 69 -17.80 13.54 0.35
CA SER A 69 -17.50 14.45 -0.76
C SER A 69 -17.63 13.76 -2.13
N LEU A 70 -17.28 12.48 -2.23
CA LEU A 70 -17.46 11.67 -3.43
C LEU A 70 -18.93 11.35 -3.70
N ALA A 71 -19.69 10.97 -2.67
CA ALA A 71 -21.12 10.66 -2.77
C ALA A 71 -21.91 11.87 -3.30
N VAL A 72 -21.63 13.07 -2.78
CA VAL A 72 -22.24 14.31 -3.29
C VAL A 72 -21.91 14.52 -4.77
N GLN A 73 -20.65 14.37 -5.15
CA GLN A 73 -20.19 14.56 -6.53
C GLN A 73 -20.82 13.52 -7.48
N LEU A 74 -20.84 12.26 -7.09
CA LEU A 74 -21.46 11.18 -7.88
C LEU A 74 -22.96 11.37 -8.03
N THR A 75 -23.65 11.77 -6.96
CA THR A 75 -25.09 12.10 -7.00
C THR A 75 -25.39 13.19 -8.02
N GLN A 76 -24.56 14.24 -8.07
CA GLN A 76 -24.69 15.32 -9.06
C GLN A 76 -24.44 14.84 -10.51
N GLN A 77 -23.42 14.00 -10.70
CA GLN A 77 -23.04 13.48 -12.02
C GLN A 77 -24.09 12.48 -12.57
N LEU A 78 -24.63 11.65 -11.70
CA LEU A 78 -25.51 10.53 -12.11
C LEU A 78 -27.00 10.89 -12.06
N GLY A 79 -27.36 12.02 -11.44
CA GLY A 79 -28.77 12.42 -11.26
C GLY A 79 -29.58 11.49 -10.36
N ARG A 80 -28.91 10.66 -9.53
CA ARG A 80 -29.51 9.76 -8.56
C ARG A 80 -28.71 9.76 -7.26
N PRO A 81 -29.32 9.49 -6.10
CA PRO A 81 -28.58 9.32 -4.86
C PRO A 81 -27.51 8.21 -4.98
N VAL A 82 -26.33 8.47 -4.45
CA VAL A 82 -25.24 7.51 -4.31
C VAL A 82 -24.81 7.48 -2.86
N GLU A 83 -24.82 6.29 -2.27
CA GLU A 83 -24.38 6.04 -0.89
C GLU A 83 -23.08 5.21 -0.95
N LEU A 84 -22.09 5.63 -0.16
CA LEU A 84 -20.78 4.99 -0.10
C LEU A 84 -20.45 4.45 1.29
N ASP A 85 -21.44 4.43 2.20
CA ASP A 85 -21.29 3.95 3.57
C ASP A 85 -20.78 2.50 3.62
N GLY A 86 -19.90 2.20 4.55
CA GLY A 86 -19.28 0.88 4.70
C GLY A 86 -18.40 0.49 3.50
N PHE A 87 -17.81 1.47 2.83
CA PHE A 87 -16.93 1.20 1.69
C PHE A 87 -15.73 0.35 2.11
N GLY A 88 -15.07 0.69 3.22
CA GLY A 88 -13.90 -0.03 3.71
C GLY A 88 -14.21 -1.50 3.98
N GLU A 89 -15.28 -1.81 4.71
CA GLU A 89 -15.66 -3.20 5.01
C GLU A 89 -15.93 -4.01 3.73
N ARG A 90 -16.66 -3.42 2.77
CA ARG A 90 -16.93 -4.09 1.49
C ARG A 90 -15.66 -4.26 0.66
N TYR A 91 -14.77 -3.28 0.68
CA TYR A 91 -13.50 -3.34 -0.01
C TYR A 91 -12.62 -4.48 0.51
N PHE A 92 -12.46 -4.58 1.84
CA PHE A 92 -11.66 -5.63 2.46
C PHE A 92 -12.31 -7.01 2.40
N ALA A 93 -13.65 -7.12 2.37
CA ALA A 93 -14.36 -8.38 2.21
C ALA A 93 -14.05 -9.12 0.89
N HIS A 94 -13.49 -8.42 -0.09
CA HIS A 94 -13.11 -8.98 -1.41
C HIS A 94 -11.60 -9.06 -1.61
N LEU A 95 -10.79 -8.74 -0.59
CA LEU A 95 -9.36 -8.94 -0.63
C LEU A 95 -8.99 -10.28 0.00
N GLU A 96 -8.09 -11.00 -0.65
CA GLU A 96 -7.55 -12.25 -0.14
C GLU A 96 -6.06 -12.07 0.21
N PRO A 97 -5.57 -12.67 1.31
CA PRO A 97 -4.15 -12.69 1.62
C PRO A 97 -3.35 -13.41 0.51
N ASN A 98 -2.18 -12.87 0.18
CA ASN A 98 -1.22 -13.52 -0.70
C ASN A 98 -0.37 -14.51 0.14
N GLU A 99 -0.98 -15.64 0.51
CA GLU A 99 -0.37 -16.63 1.42
C GLU A 99 1.05 -17.04 1.00
N PRO A 100 1.35 -17.32 -0.30
CA PRO A 100 2.71 -17.71 -0.68
C PRO A 100 3.75 -16.61 -0.41
N LEU A 101 3.39 -15.33 -0.55
CA LEU A 101 4.33 -14.24 -0.24
C LEU A 101 4.43 -14.00 1.27
N ILE A 102 3.33 -14.17 2.00
CA ILE A 102 3.31 -14.07 3.46
C ILE A 102 4.18 -15.17 4.06
N ASP A 103 4.11 -16.41 3.55
CA ASP A 103 4.97 -17.50 3.97
C ASP A 103 6.45 -17.23 3.67
N TYR A 104 6.72 -16.62 2.52
CA TYR A 104 8.07 -16.18 2.18
C TYR A 104 8.58 -15.08 3.14
N MET A 105 7.74 -14.15 3.58
CA MET A 105 8.13 -13.18 4.62
C MET A 105 8.48 -13.88 5.95
N ARG A 106 7.70 -14.89 6.36
CA ARG A 106 8.03 -15.71 7.54
C ARG A 106 9.38 -16.41 7.38
N GLU A 107 9.67 -16.95 6.20
CA GLU A 107 10.97 -17.56 5.90
C GLU A 107 12.12 -16.53 6.01
N LEU A 108 11.98 -15.35 5.42
CA LEU A 108 12.96 -14.28 5.52
C LEU A 108 13.22 -13.87 6.98
N ARG A 109 12.17 -13.75 7.79
CA ARG A 109 12.30 -13.52 9.23
C ARG A 109 13.11 -14.64 9.89
N GLY A 110 12.80 -15.89 9.59
CA GLY A 110 13.54 -17.06 10.09
C GLY A 110 15.02 -17.08 9.68
N ARG A 111 15.35 -16.47 8.54
CA ARG A 111 16.73 -16.27 8.05
C ARG A 111 17.45 -15.06 8.69
N GLY A 112 16.73 -14.30 9.55
CA GLY A 112 17.29 -13.19 10.32
C GLY A 112 17.21 -11.82 9.63
N TYR A 113 16.45 -11.66 8.55
CA TYR A 113 16.16 -10.36 7.97
C TYR A 113 15.18 -9.58 8.84
N ARG A 114 15.38 -8.27 8.97
CA ARG A 114 14.37 -7.37 9.54
C ARG A 114 13.27 -7.12 8.50
N LEU A 115 12.02 -7.13 8.95
CA LEU A 115 10.88 -6.97 8.06
C LEU A 115 10.04 -5.75 8.42
N ALA A 116 9.63 -5.00 7.40
CA ALA A 116 8.68 -3.90 7.59
C ALA A 116 7.54 -3.94 6.58
N ILE A 117 6.37 -3.46 7.01
CA ILE A 117 5.32 -2.98 6.11
C ILE A 117 5.49 -1.47 5.94
N CYS A 118 5.46 -0.99 4.70
CA CYS A 118 5.38 0.43 4.35
C CYS A 118 4.23 0.62 3.38
N THR A 119 3.08 1.08 3.87
CA THR A 119 1.82 1.10 3.11
C THR A 119 1.21 2.50 3.02
N ASN A 120 0.61 2.81 1.87
CA ASN A 120 -0.33 3.92 1.74
C ASN A 120 -1.72 3.39 2.06
N ASN A 121 -2.30 3.84 3.17
CA ASN A 121 -3.55 3.28 3.66
C ASN A 121 -4.46 4.36 4.27
N VAL A 122 -5.61 3.95 4.75
CA VAL A 122 -6.62 4.80 5.36
C VAL A 122 -6.67 4.48 6.86
N ARG A 123 -6.68 5.51 7.69
CA ARG A 123 -6.61 5.37 9.15
C ARG A 123 -7.70 4.44 9.71
N GLU A 124 -8.92 4.63 9.25
CA GLU A 124 -10.08 3.87 9.71
C GLU A 124 -10.04 2.40 9.28
N TRP A 125 -9.19 2.07 8.30
CA TRP A 125 -9.06 0.71 7.78
C TRP A 125 -8.01 -0.14 8.52
N GLU A 126 -7.25 0.45 9.46
CA GLU A 126 -6.20 -0.28 10.18
C GLU A 126 -6.71 -1.60 10.80
N PRO A 127 -7.86 -1.65 11.50
CA PRO A 127 -8.35 -2.92 12.07
C PRO A 127 -8.69 -3.96 10.99
N LEU A 128 -9.12 -3.52 9.80
CA LEU A 128 -9.52 -4.40 8.72
C LEU A 128 -8.29 -5.06 8.07
N TRP A 129 -7.30 -4.27 7.68
CA TRP A 129 -6.12 -4.82 7.02
C TRP A 129 -5.21 -5.60 7.97
N ARG A 130 -5.10 -5.19 9.24
CA ARG A 130 -4.34 -5.95 10.25
C ARG A 130 -4.95 -7.31 10.56
N ALA A 131 -6.26 -7.46 10.42
CA ALA A 131 -6.94 -8.73 10.63
C ALA A 131 -6.67 -9.77 9.51
N MET A 132 -6.12 -9.36 8.36
CA MET A 132 -5.90 -10.24 7.21
C MET A 132 -4.69 -11.16 7.39
N LEU A 133 -3.69 -10.79 8.19
CA LEU A 133 -2.49 -11.59 8.45
C LEU A 133 -1.92 -11.25 9.83
N PRO A 134 -1.12 -12.15 10.44
CA PRO A 134 -0.52 -11.91 11.76
C PRO A 134 0.66 -10.93 11.66
N VAL A 135 0.33 -9.64 11.44
CA VAL A 135 1.31 -8.57 11.15
C VAL A 135 2.42 -8.54 12.20
N ASP A 136 2.05 -8.51 13.49
CA ASP A 136 3.01 -8.32 14.59
C ASP A 136 3.89 -9.56 14.85
N GLU A 137 3.52 -10.72 14.28
CA GLU A 137 4.35 -11.94 14.34
C GLU A 137 5.41 -11.96 13.23
N ILE A 138 5.13 -11.33 12.09
CA ILE A 138 5.97 -11.39 10.90
C ILE A 138 6.85 -10.16 10.77
N PHE A 139 6.31 -8.96 11.01
CA PHE A 139 6.97 -7.68 10.75
C PHE A 139 7.44 -7.01 12.04
N ASP A 140 8.67 -6.52 12.01
CA ASP A 140 9.27 -5.77 13.14
C ASP A 140 8.81 -4.32 13.19
N VAL A 141 8.43 -3.77 12.02
CA VAL A 141 8.05 -2.37 11.83
C VAL A 141 6.83 -2.28 10.92
N VAL A 142 5.92 -1.39 11.28
CA VAL A 142 4.80 -0.97 10.42
C VAL A 142 4.85 0.54 10.27
N VAL A 143 4.87 1.00 9.01
CA VAL A 143 4.78 2.41 8.65
C VAL A 143 3.55 2.57 7.76
N ASP A 144 2.49 3.10 8.35
CA ASP A 144 1.22 3.39 7.68
C ASP A 144 1.10 4.89 7.46
N SER A 145 0.98 5.30 6.22
CA SER A 145 0.97 6.69 5.78
C SER A 145 -0.07 7.55 6.50
N ALA A 146 -1.23 6.98 6.84
CA ALA A 146 -2.32 7.69 7.50
C ALA A 146 -2.01 8.11 8.94
N PHE A 147 -1.03 7.45 9.59
CA PHE A 147 -0.56 7.82 10.92
C PHE A 147 0.69 8.69 10.88
N GLU A 148 1.47 8.61 9.79
CA GLU A 148 2.74 9.32 9.64
C GLU A 148 2.60 10.70 8.96
N GLY A 149 1.44 10.99 8.35
CA GLY A 149 1.20 12.24 7.64
C GLY A 149 2.04 12.41 6.37
N THR A 150 2.64 11.33 5.87
CA THR A 150 3.43 11.25 4.64
C THR A 150 3.16 9.90 3.96
N ARG A 151 3.30 9.84 2.63
CA ARG A 151 2.94 8.67 1.83
C ARG A 151 3.99 8.37 0.75
N LYS A 152 4.02 7.16 0.26
CA LYS A 152 4.80 6.83 -0.95
C LYS A 152 4.21 7.60 -2.14
N PRO A 153 5.01 8.13 -3.04
CA PRO A 153 6.47 8.03 -3.16
C PRO A 153 7.27 9.17 -2.46
N GLU A 154 6.72 9.86 -1.46
CA GLU A 154 7.43 10.90 -0.74
C GLU A 154 8.64 10.31 0.00
N ARG A 155 9.82 10.93 -0.14
CA ARG A 155 11.07 10.48 0.49
C ARG A 155 10.91 10.22 1.99
N ARG A 156 10.14 11.06 2.67
CA ARG A 156 9.98 11.04 4.13
C ARG A 156 9.50 9.69 4.67
N ILE A 157 8.58 9.00 3.97
CA ILE A 157 8.05 7.72 4.45
C ILE A 157 9.11 6.60 4.42
N TYR A 158 9.99 6.63 3.41
CA TYR A 158 11.11 5.68 3.30
C TYR A 158 12.16 5.97 4.39
N ASP A 159 12.51 7.23 4.60
CA ASP A 159 13.45 7.64 5.65
C ASP A 159 12.95 7.17 7.03
N LEU A 160 11.66 7.34 7.33
CA LEU A 160 11.02 6.84 8.56
C LEU A 160 11.10 5.31 8.68
N THR A 161 10.85 4.61 7.59
CA THR A 161 10.90 3.14 7.57
C THR A 161 12.32 2.65 7.87
N LEU A 162 13.33 3.24 7.23
CA LEU A 162 14.74 2.92 7.46
C LEU A 162 15.18 3.23 8.89
N GLU A 163 14.76 4.39 9.42
CA GLU A 163 15.05 4.81 10.79
C GLU A 163 14.51 3.80 11.80
N ARG A 164 13.25 3.38 11.66
CA ARG A 164 12.62 2.40 12.55
C ARG A 164 13.22 1.01 12.42
N LEU A 165 13.60 0.61 11.20
CA LEU A 165 14.32 -0.63 10.97
C LEU A 165 15.78 -0.56 11.48
N GLY A 166 16.35 0.63 11.65
CA GLY A 166 17.73 0.83 12.06
C GLY A 166 18.73 0.33 11.02
N VAL A 167 18.43 0.52 9.72
CA VAL A 167 19.31 0.11 8.60
C VAL A 167 19.58 1.28 7.64
N ALA A 168 20.73 1.22 6.95
CA ALA A 168 21.02 2.15 5.87
C ALA A 168 20.22 1.80 4.61
N ALA A 169 19.93 2.79 3.76
CA ALA A 169 19.17 2.60 2.52
C ALA A 169 19.75 1.47 1.63
N GLY A 170 21.06 1.42 1.45
CA GLY A 170 21.72 0.37 0.64
C GLY A 170 21.67 -1.03 1.24
N ALA A 171 21.23 -1.18 2.51
CA ALA A 171 21.00 -2.45 3.17
C ALA A 171 19.51 -2.85 3.22
N ALA A 172 18.63 -2.08 2.58
CA ALA A 172 17.20 -2.36 2.49
C ALA A 172 16.76 -2.73 1.07
N LEU A 173 15.72 -3.54 0.97
CA LEU A 173 15.03 -3.91 -0.27
C LEU A 173 13.54 -3.64 -0.10
N LEU A 174 12.93 -2.91 -1.04
CA LEU A 174 11.49 -2.67 -1.11
C LEU A 174 10.84 -3.62 -2.13
N ILE A 175 9.65 -4.14 -1.81
CA ILE A 175 8.75 -4.84 -2.73
C ILE A 175 7.45 -4.03 -2.81
N ASP A 176 7.11 -3.52 -3.99
CA ASP A 176 5.94 -2.63 -4.20
C ASP A 176 5.39 -2.84 -5.62
N ASP A 177 4.07 -2.84 -5.79
CA ASP A 177 3.39 -3.05 -7.09
C ASP A 177 3.28 -1.75 -7.90
N ILE A 178 3.54 -0.60 -7.31
CA ILE A 178 3.50 0.70 -7.96
C ILE A 178 4.92 1.14 -8.35
N GLU A 179 5.18 1.20 -9.66
CA GLU A 179 6.52 1.44 -10.21
C GLU A 179 7.15 2.74 -9.69
N ILE A 180 6.38 3.83 -9.61
CA ILE A 180 6.89 5.12 -9.11
C ILE A 180 7.35 5.06 -7.64
N ASN A 181 6.77 4.16 -6.82
CA ASN A 181 7.23 3.94 -5.46
C ASN A 181 8.61 3.25 -5.46
N CYS A 182 8.79 2.27 -6.36
CA CYS A 182 10.08 1.60 -6.55
C CYS A 182 11.15 2.56 -7.07
N GLU A 183 10.82 3.44 -8.00
CA GLU A 183 11.73 4.46 -8.53
C GLU A 183 12.19 5.41 -7.42
N ALA A 184 11.27 5.96 -6.64
CA ALA A 184 11.59 6.85 -5.53
C ALA A 184 12.45 6.16 -4.45
N ALA A 185 12.21 4.88 -4.18
CA ALA A 185 13.05 4.10 -3.27
C ALA A 185 14.48 3.95 -3.81
N ARG A 186 14.65 3.68 -5.11
CA ARG A 186 15.98 3.57 -5.76
C ARG A 186 16.73 4.90 -5.74
N GLU A 187 16.06 6.04 -5.93
CA GLU A 187 16.67 7.38 -5.88
C GLU A 187 17.35 7.68 -4.54
N ILE A 188 16.86 7.10 -3.45
CA ILE A 188 17.45 7.26 -2.12
C ILE A 188 18.40 6.10 -1.72
N GLY A 189 18.62 5.15 -2.64
CA GLY A 189 19.57 4.06 -2.48
C GLY A 189 18.99 2.77 -1.91
N ILE A 190 17.69 2.65 -1.72
CA ILE A 190 16.99 1.39 -1.41
C ILE A 190 16.94 0.54 -2.68
N ARG A 191 17.24 -0.76 -2.60
CA ARG A 191 16.97 -1.68 -3.70
C ARG A 191 15.45 -1.86 -3.81
N ALA A 192 14.92 -2.03 -5.02
CA ALA A 192 13.50 -2.22 -5.18
C ALA A 192 13.15 -3.28 -6.22
N VAL A 193 12.26 -4.17 -5.84
CA VAL A 193 11.59 -5.16 -6.68
C VAL A 193 10.21 -4.61 -7.02
N TRP A 194 9.98 -4.35 -8.30
CA TRP A 194 8.66 -4.02 -8.77
C TRP A 194 7.83 -5.30 -8.86
N PHE A 195 6.84 -5.42 -7.98
CA PHE A 195 5.98 -6.59 -7.89
C PHE A 195 5.04 -6.68 -9.08
N ARG A 196 5.06 -7.79 -9.79
CA ARG A 196 4.17 -8.13 -10.92
C ARG A 196 3.50 -9.49 -10.74
N SER A 197 4.12 -10.35 -9.96
CA SER A 197 3.57 -11.63 -9.51
C SER A 197 4.38 -12.13 -8.30
N THR A 198 3.76 -12.95 -7.48
CA THR A 198 4.39 -13.54 -6.29
C THR A 198 5.66 -14.31 -6.66
N GLN A 199 5.60 -15.16 -7.69
CA GLN A 199 6.75 -15.96 -8.12
C GLN A 199 7.93 -15.08 -8.58
N GLN A 200 7.65 -14.07 -9.40
CA GLN A 200 8.70 -13.14 -9.86
C GLN A 200 9.28 -12.36 -8.68
N ALA A 201 8.44 -11.85 -7.77
CA ALA A 201 8.91 -11.06 -6.63
C ALA A 201 9.83 -11.87 -5.72
N ILE A 202 9.50 -13.13 -5.44
CA ILE A 202 10.36 -14.04 -4.66
C ILE A 202 11.70 -14.25 -5.39
N GLN A 203 11.68 -14.54 -6.69
CA GLN A 203 12.90 -14.78 -7.49
C GLN A 203 13.81 -13.54 -7.50
N ASP A 204 13.24 -12.36 -7.76
CA ASP A 204 14.01 -11.12 -7.84
C ASP A 204 14.55 -10.71 -6.45
N THR A 205 13.77 -10.98 -5.39
CA THR A 205 14.23 -10.78 -4.01
C THR A 205 15.40 -11.69 -3.71
N GLU A 206 15.32 -12.99 -3.98
CA GLU A 206 16.42 -13.93 -3.75
C GLU A 206 17.69 -13.54 -4.53
N ALA A 207 17.56 -13.11 -5.78
CA ALA A 207 18.68 -12.60 -6.55
C ALA A 207 19.34 -11.41 -5.85
N ALA A 208 18.52 -10.42 -5.41
CA ALA A 208 19.02 -9.24 -4.71
C ALA A 208 19.66 -9.56 -3.34
N LEU A 209 19.20 -10.61 -2.64
CA LEU A 209 19.77 -11.08 -1.38
C LEU A 209 21.09 -11.84 -1.62
N GLY A 210 21.21 -12.59 -2.73
CA GLY A 210 22.39 -13.39 -3.09
C GLY A 210 23.59 -12.55 -3.53
N ASP A 211 23.37 -11.40 -4.15
CA ASP A 211 24.44 -10.49 -4.63
C ASP A 211 25.36 -9.94 -3.52
N GLY A 212 25.01 -10.13 -2.25
CA GLY A 212 25.80 -9.73 -1.08
C GLY A 212 26.79 -10.78 -0.56
N THR A 213 26.84 -11.99 -1.14
CA THR A 213 27.68 -13.12 -0.63
C THR A 213 29.01 -13.30 -1.35
N GLY A 214 29.38 -12.40 -2.28
CA GLY A 214 30.58 -12.46 -3.06
C GLY A 214 31.59 -11.36 -2.67
N SER A 215 32.32 -11.55 -1.54
CA SER A 215 33.63 -10.89 -1.28
C SER A 215 34.34 -11.58 -0.14
#